data_789b1eb8dcb4afde7ebdb2c73b3f7cb7
#
_entry.id   789b1eb8dcb4afde7ebdb2c73b3f7cb7
#
_cell.length_a   1.000
_cell.length_b   1.000
_cell.length_c   1.000
_cell.angle_alpha   90.00
_cell.angle_beta   90.00
_cell.angle_gamma   90.00
#
_symmetry.space_group_name_H-M   'P 1'
#
loop_
_entity.id
_entity.type
_entity.pdbx_description
1 polymer ?
#
loop_
_entity_poly.entity_id
_entity_poly.type
_entity_poly.pdbx_seq_one_letter_code
_entity_poly.pdbx_strand_id
1 'polypeptide(L)'
;YDPGNSAVAKSNARVIEAHLRHTPPVDLLVTSETNGDEFAKLLGLHHHSFDPDRTQVPVSSTQIREDLISNWHLLGPGSRELLAIRAVFIGAESTGTTTTTLAVQSELMKRQGNFATTNWIREYGRDLTMRKKEQAEAMGLSEYAVPWTTNDFVEIAIVQQQLEDVAARTGGPVVCCDTDVFATIIWERRYLGEKAALPMPGDSQNRIYFVTQPDGVPFVQDKIRDSEELRISMTREFEDD
;
A
#
# COMPACT_ATOMS: atom_id res chain seq x y z
N TYR A 1 21.25 12.11 10.69
CA TYR A 1 21.48 12.32 12.12
C TYR A 1 22.97 12.19 12.41
N ASP A 2 23.59 13.25 12.93
CA ASP A 2 24.97 13.21 13.43
C ASP A 2 24.89 13.23 14.97
N PRO A 3 25.16 12.12 15.65
CA PRO A 3 25.06 12.00 17.09
C PRO A 3 26.08 12.87 17.84
N GLY A 4 27.15 13.33 17.17
CA GLY A 4 28.15 14.25 17.74
C GLY A 4 27.79 15.74 17.68
N ASN A 5 26.68 16.10 16.99
CA ASN A 5 26.27 17.49 16.81
C ASN A 5 25.09 17.85 17.70
N SER A 6 25.38 18.53 18.82
CA SER A 6 24.35 18.94 19.78
C SER A 6 23.28 19.88 19.21
N ALA A 7 23.56 20.63 18.14
CA ALA A 7 22.57 21.47 17.45
C ALA A 7 21.56 20.62 16.68
N VAL A 8 22.02 19.57 16.01
CA VAL A 8 21.14 18.59 15.29
C VAL A 8 20.29 17.82 16.29
N ALA A 9 20.86 17.35 17.40
CA ALA A 9 20.12 16.68 18.47
C ALA A 9 19.01 17.58 19.05
N LYS A 10 19.29 18.86 19.32
CA LYS A 10 18.28 19.82 19.77
C LYS A 10 17.20 20.11 18.74
N SER A 11 17.55 20.18 17.44
CA SER A 11 16.58 20.36 16.37
C SER A 11 15.64 19.17 16.28
N ASN A 12 16.18 17.95 16.31
CA ASN A 12 15.38 16.72 16.28
C ASN A 12 14.49 16.60 17.53
N ALA A 13 14.99 16.94 18.71
CA ALA A 13 14.20 16.94 19.93
C ALA A 13 12.98 17.86 19.82
N ARG A 14 13.13 19.06 19.25
CA ARG A 14 12.00 19.99 19.02
C ARG A 14 10.93 19.43 18.07
N VAL A 15 11.36 18.76 17.00
CA VAL A 15 10.42 18.12 16.04
C VAL A 15 9.64 17.01 16.73
N ILE A 16 10.34 16.16 17.49
CA ILE A 16 9.70 15.07 18.25
C ILE A 16 8.78 15.65 19.33
N GLU A 17 9.23 16.65 20.09
CA GLU A 17 8.39 17.31 21.10
C GLU A 17 7.10 17.89 20.49
N ALA A 18 7.19 18.54 19.33
CA ALA A 18 6.03 19.05 18.64
C ALA A 18 5.05 17.92 18.24
N HIS A 19 5.56 16.78 17.81
CA HIS A 19 4.77 15.62 17.48
C HIS A 19 4.12 14.97 18.71
N LEU A 20 4.87 14.85 19.80
CA LEU A 20 4.39 14.27 21.07
C LEU A 20 3.25 15.08 21.72
N ARG A 21 3.09 16.37 21.40
CA ARG A 21 1.96 17.19 21.89
C ARG A 21 0.59 16.68 21.44
N HIS A 22 0.55 15.90 20.38
CA HIS A 22 -0.68 15.33 19.78
C HIS A 22 -0.86 13.84 20.08
N THR A 23 -0.01 13.26 20.93
CA THR A 23 -0.06 11.85 21.34
C THR A 23 -0.42 11.74 22.83
N PRO A 24 -0.84 10.56 23.33
CA PRO A 24 -0.91 10.30 24.76
C PRO A 24 0.43 10.59 25.45
N PRO A 25 0.42 10.90 26.76
CA PRO A 25 1.67 11.18 27.49
C PRO A 25 2.71 10.06 27.31
N VAL A 26 3.93 10.46 26.97
CA VAL A 26 5.08 9.56 26.81
C VAL A 26 6.07 9.92 27.93
N ASP A 27 6.58 8.92 28.64
CA ASP A 27 7.49 9.07 29.78
C ASP A 27 8.81 8.31 29.62
N LEU A 28 8.89 7.41 28.61
CA LEU A 28 10.05 6.54 28.38
C LEU A 28 10.53 6.64 26.93
N LEU A 29 11.83 6.87 26.78
CA LEU A 29 12.56 6.71 25.52
C LEU A 29 13.37 5.42 25.55
N VAL A 30 13.20 4.57 24.52
CA VAL A 30 13.99 3.35 24.36
C VAL A 30 14.89 3.53 23.13
N THR A 31 16.19 3.36 23.28
CA THR A 31 17.14 3.45 22.17
C THR A 31 18.26 2.42 22.29
N SER A 32 18.89 2.10 21.16
CA SER A 32 20.16 1.33 21.10
C SER A 32 21.37 2.25 20.84
N GLU A 33 21.18 3.57 20.94
CA GLU A 33 22.23 4.54 20.64
C GLU A 33 22.96 4.98 21.93
N THR A 34 24.26 5.23 21.82
CA THR A 34 25.11 5.65 22.95
C THR A 34 24.73 7.02 23.50
N ASN A 35 24.08 7.89 22.73
CA ASN A 35 23.63 9.22 23.12
C ASN A 35 22.15 9.23 23.58
N GLY A 36 21.55 8.08 23.85
CA GLY A 36 20.16 7.98 24.29
C GLY A 36 19.85 8.74 25.57
N ASP A 37 20.75 8.71 26.56
CA ASP A 37 20.60 9.44 27.82
C ASP A 37 20.52 10.96 27.61
N GLU A 38 21.40 11.49 26.76
CA GLU A 38 21.44 12.94 26.47
C GLU A 38 20.17 13.35 25.73
N PHE A 39 19.71 12.51 24.78
CA PHE A 39 18.53 12.81 24.02
C PHE A 39 17.24 12.73 24.86
N ALA A 40 17.12 11.74 25.73
CA ALA A 40 16.01 11.63 26.67
C ALA A 40 15.94 12.84 27.62
N LYS A 41 17.09 13.30 28.09
CA LYS A 41 17.17 14.51 28.93
C LYS A 41 16.67 15.77 28.20
N LEU A 42 16.96 15.91 26.91
CA LEU A 42 16.44 17.02 26.10
C LEU A 42 14.91 16.98 25.96
N LEU A 43 14.32 15.78 25.96
CA LEU A 43 12.86 15.56 25.84
C LEU A 43 12.14 15.51 27.19
N GLY A 44 12.89 15.53 28.32
CA GLY A 44 12.29 15.37 29.66
C GLY A 44 11.78 13.97 29.95
N LEU A 45 12.33 12.93 29.30
CA LEU A 45 11.90 11.53 29.40
C LEU A 45 12.89 10.68 30.21
N HIS A 46 12.41 9.56 30.74
CA HIS A 46 13.29 8.49 31.18
C HIS A 46 13.94 7.80 29.99
N HIS A 47 15.14 7.22 30.16
CA HIS A 47 15.82 6.47 29.12
C HIS A 47 16.01 5.01 29.54
N HIS A 48 15.74 4.10 28.58
CA HIS A 48 16.12 2.71 28.67
C HIS A 48 17.00 2.34 27.46
N SER A 49 18.26 2.00 27.75
CA SER A 49 19.17 1.49 26.72
C SER A 49 18.83 0.03 26.41
N PHE A 50 18.44 -0.24 25.17
CA PHE A 50 18.13 -1.57 24.68
C PHE A 50 19.17 -1.99 23.63
N ASP A 51 19.82 -3.13 23.85
CA ASP A 51 20.74 -3.78 22.89
C ASP A 51 21.77 -2.82 22.24
N PRO A 52 22.56 -2.03 23.03
CA PRO A 52 23.50 -1.07 22.48
C PRO A 52 24.59 -1.74 21.63
N ASP A 53 24.95 -2.98 21.94
CA ASP A 53 25.93 -3.77 21.18
C ASP A 53 25.31 -4.49 19.97
N ARG A 54 24.00 -4.31 19.72
CA ARG A 54 23.25 -4.89 18.60
C ARG A 54 23.40 -6.39 18.47
N THR A 55 23.39 -7.10 19.59
CA THR A 55 23.49 -8.56 19.64
C THR A 55 22.18 -9.26 19.44
N GLN A 56 21.06 -8.63 19.80
CA GLN A 56 19.69 -9.14 19.63
C GLN A 56 19.07 -8.63 18.33
N VAL A 57 19.28 -7.35 18.00
CA VAL A 57 18.80 -6.72 16.77
C VAL A 57 20.00 -6.19 15.99
N PRO A 58 20.63 -7.01 15.14
CA PRO A 58 21.91 -6.72 14.50
C PRO A 58 21.76 -5.75 13.31
N VAL A 59 21.04 -4.65 13.48
CA VAL A 59 20.80 -3.66 12.43
C VAL A 59 20.73 -2.24 13.02
N SER A 60 21.20 -1.26 12.26
CA SER A 60 21.05 0.15 12.56
C SER A 60 20.23 0.88 11.51
N SER A 61 19.58 1.98 11.89
CA SER A 61 18.89 2.85 10.95
C SER A 61 19.82 3.40 9.86
N THR A 62 21.10 3.60 10.15
CA THR A 62 22.12 4.03 9.19
C THR A 62 22.34 2.93 8.15
N GLN A 63 22.56 1.69 8.58
CA GLN A 63 22.72 0.53 7.69
C GLN A 63 21.52 0.35 6.77
N ILE A 64 20.30 0.49 7.30
CA ILE A 64 19.07 0.40 6.49
C ILE A 64 19.01 1.53 5.45
N ARG A 65 19.35 2.76 5.82
CA ARG A 65 19.34 3.90 4.89
C ARG A 65 20.40 3.82 3.80
N GLU A 66 21.55 3.22 4.09
CA GLU A 66 22.64 3.04 3.13
C GLU A 66 22.28 2.03 2.04
N ASP A 67 21.62 0.94 2.40
CA ASP A 67 21.13 -0.06 1.45
C ASP A 67 19.84 -0.73 1.95
N LEU A 68 18.71 -0.08 1.66
CA LEU A 68 17.40 -0.55 2.06
C LEU A 68 17.08 -1.93 1.46
N ILE A 69 17.44 -2.13 0.20
CA ILE A 69 17.05 -3.35 -0.52
C ILE A 69 17.80 -4.57 0.02
N SER A 70 19.11 -4.48 0.17
CA SER A 70 19.91 -5.60 0.70
C SER A 70 19.57 -5.93 2.15
N ASN A 71 19.20 -4.90 2.94
CA ASN A 71 18.87 -5.05 4.36
C ASN A 71 17.36 -5.24 4.63
N TRP A 72 16.54 -5.40 3.59
CA TRP A 72 15.09 -5.53 3.72
C TRP A 72 14.64 -6.63 4.70
N HIS A 73 15.34 -7.76 4.68
CA HIS A 73 15.05 -8.91 5.55
C HIS A 73 15.24 -8.62 7.05
N LEU A 74 15.98 -7.56 7.40
CA LEU A 74 16.22 -7.11 8.78
C LEU A 74 15.11 -6.18 9.32
N LEU A 75 14.21 -5.72 8.46
CA LEU A 75 13.11 -4.86 8.85
C LEU A 75 11.99 -5.64 9.53
N GLY A 76 11.47 -5.08 10.62
CA GLY A 76 10.23 -5.57 11.22
C GLY A 76 9.00 -5.30 10.32
N PRO A 77 7.89 -6.02 10.55
CA PRO A 77 6.69 -5.92 9.70
C PRO A 77 6.14 -4.51 9.53
N GLY A 78 6.08 -3.72 10.60
CA GLY A 78 5.58 -2.34 10.53
C GLY A 78 6.49 -1.42 9.69
N SER A 79 7.83 -1.61 9.76
CA SER A 79 8.76 -0.86 8.92
C SER A 79 8.65 -1.26 7.44
N ARG A 80 8.45 -2.56 7.16
CA ARG A 80 8.23 -3.04 5.80
C ARG A 80 6.96 -2.44 5.21
N GLU A 81 5.86 -2.40 5.96
CA GLU A 81 4.60 -1.80 5.53
C GLU A 81 4.76 -0.34 5.10
N LEU A 82 5.51 0.44 5.90
CA LEU A 82 5.75 1.85 5.63
C LEU A 82 6.72 2.10 4.47
N LEU A 83 7.68 1.20 4.25
CA LEU A 83 8.77 1.39 3.29
C LEU A 83 8.54 0.65 1.97
N ALA A 84 7.63 -0.32 1.92
CA ALA A 84 7.32 -1.06 0.70
C ALA A 84 6.78 -0.13 -0.38
N ILE A 85 7.27 -0.30 -1.60
CA ILE A 85 6.73 0.36 -2.78
C ILE A 85 5.52 -0.45 -3.27
N ARG A 86 4.37 0.19 -3.40
CA ARG A 86 3.20 -0.37 -4.04
C ARG A 86 3.21 0.03 -5.52
N ALA A 87 3.58 -0.89 -6.39
CA ALA A 87 3.46 -0.74 -7.83
C ALA A 87 2.01 -1.05 -8.21
N VAL A 88 1.21 -0.02 -8.42
CA VAL A 88 -0.24 -0.10 -8.62
C VAL A 88 -0.54 0.00 -10.10
N PHE A 89 -1.18 -1.02 -10.65
CA PHE A 89 -1.59 -1.07 -12.05
C PHE A 89 -3.09 -0.81 -12.12
N ILE A 90 -3.47 0.27 -12.78
CA ILE A 90 -4.86 0.71 -12.94
C ILE A 90 -5.20 0.91 -14.41
N GLY A 91 -6.47 0.94 -14.72
CA GLY A 91 -6.95 1.20 -16.08
C GLY A 91 -8.35 0.62 -16.30
N ALA A 92 -8.90 0.92 -17.44
CA ALA A 92 -10.19 0.40 -17.85
C ALA A 92 -10.16 -1.13 -18.03
N GLU A 93 -11.33 -1.73 -18.09
CA GLU A 93 -11.46 -3.16 -18.35
C GLU A 93 -10.77 -3.58 -19.65
N SER A 94 -10.15 -4.74 -19.62
CA SER A 94 -9.47 -5.33 -20.79
C SER A 94 -8.30 -4.53 -21.36
N THR A 95 -7.65 -3.67 -20.54
CA THR A 95 -6.40 -2.98 -20.91
C THR A 95 -5.14 -3.76 -20.51
N GLY A 96 -5.30 -4.95 -19.95
CA GLY A 96 -4.19 -5.83 -19.60
C GLY A 96 -3.58 -5.58 -18.22
N THR A 97 -4.27 -4.90 -17.31
CA THR A 97 -3.82 -4.59 -15.93
C THR A 97 -3.28 -5.84 -15.23
N THR A 98 -4.09 -6.87 -15.07
CA THR A 98 -3.69 -8.14 -14.44
C THR A 98 -2.48 -8.79 -15.13
N THR A 99 -2.48 -8.83 -16.46
CA THR A 99 -1.40 -9.44 -17.24
C THR A 99 -0.08 -8.71 -17.00
N THR A 100 -0.12 -7.38 -17.01
CA THR A 100 1.06 -6.52 -16.79
C THR A 100 1.56 -6.64 -15.36
N THR A 101 0.64 -6.64 -14.37
CA THR A 101 0.97 -6.79 -12.95
C THR A 101 1.70 -8.10 -12.69
N LEU A 102 1.17 -9.22 -13.21
CA LEU A 102 1.78 -10.55 -13.08
C LEU A 102 3.14 -10.65 -13.80
N ALA A 103 3.27 -10.02 -14.98
CA ALA A 103 4.53 -10.00 -15.70
C ALA A 103 5.61 -9.25 -14.90
N VAL A 104 5.28 -8.07 -14.34
CA VAL A 104 6.19 -7.29 -13.50
C VAL A 104 6.56 -8.05 -12.23
N GLN A 105 5.59 -8.65 -11.54
CA GLN A 105 5.86 -9.51 -10.37
C GLN A 105 6.85 -10.61 -10.73
N SER A 106 6.60 -11.33 -11.82
CA SER A 106 7.46 -12.43 -12.28
C SER A 106 8.89 -11.96 -12.54
N GLU A 107 9.06 -10.81 -13.19
CA GLU A 107 10.39 -10.24 -13.46
C GLU A 107 11.11 -9.81 -12.18
N LEU A 108 10.40 -9.24 -11.21
CA LEU A 108 10.96 -8.89 -9.92
C LEU A 108 11.44 -10.15 -9.15
N MET A 109 10.62 -11.20 -9.12
CA MET A 109 10.97 -12.45 -8.44
C MET A 109 12.21 -13.12 -9.05
N LYS A 110 12.45 -12.99 -10.36
CA LYS A 110 13.67 -13.48 -11.02
C LYS A 110 14.95 -12.81 -10.54
N ARG A 111 14.86 -11.60 -9.97
CA ARG A 111 16.03 -10.90 -9.41
C ARG A 111 16.57 -11.54 -8.14
N GLN A 112 15.83 -12.49 -7.55
CA GLN A 112 16.22 -13.19 -6.33
C GLN A 112 16.40 -12.28 -5.10
N GLY A 113 17.00 -12.79 -4.03
CA GLY A 113 17.18 -12.04 -2.79
C GLY A 113 15.86 -11.58 -2.21
N ASN A 114 15.80 -10.34 -1.74
CA ASN A 114 14.59 -9.77 -1.13
C ASN A 114 13.44 -9.56 -2.12
N PHE A 115 13.67 -9.59 -3.43
CA PHE A 115 12.62 -9.56 -4.46
C PHE A 115 11.95 -10.92 -4.70
N ALA A 116 12.55 -12.04 -4.26
CA ALA A 116 11.97 -13.37 -4.45
C ALA A 116 10.59 -13.53 -3.78
N THR A 117 10.28 -12.69 -2.81
CA THR A 117 9.00 -12.66 -2.08
C THR A 117 8.10 -11.49 -2.51
N THR A 118 8.24 -10.99 -3.75
CA THR A 118 7.34 -9.98 -4.29
C THR A 118 5.93 -10.52 -4.40
N ASN A 119 4.98 -9.93 -3.68
CA ASN A 119 3.58 -10.32 -3.68
C ASN A 119 2.82 -9.67 -4.84
N TRP A 120 1.82 -10.37 -5.34
CA TRP A 120 0.77 -9.86 -6.20
C TRP A 120 -0.54 -9.80 -5.45
N ILE A 121 -1.19 -8.65 -5.48
CA ILE A 121 -2.51 -8.44 -4.89
C ILE A 121 -3.51 -8.29 -6.03
N ARG A 122 -4.41 -9.25 -6.11
CA ARG A 122 -5.47 -9.26 -7.12
C ARG A 122 -6.58 -8.29 -6.78
N GLU A 123 -7.35 -7.91 -7.77
CA GLU A 123 -8.53 -7.07 -7.63
C GLU A 123 -9.63 -7.75 -6.80
N TYR A 124 -9.90 -7.24 -5.59
CA TYR A 124 -10.98 -7.75 -4.75
C TYR A 124 -12.38 -7.42 -5.28
N GLY A 125 -12.53 -6.31 -6.00
CA GLY A 125 -13.80 -5.94 -6.64
C GLY A 125 -14.35 -7.03 -7.56
N ARG A 126 -13.45 -7.76 -8.23
CA ARG A 126 -13.82 -8.91 -9.05
C ARG A 126 -14.42 -10.06 -8.23
N ASP A 127 -13.89 -10.33 -7.04
CA ASP A 127 -14.42 -11.35 -6.13
C ASP A 127 -15.82 -10.97 -5.63
N LEU A 128 -16.04 -9.70 -5.31
CA LEU A 128 -17.35 -9.21 -4.90
C LEU A 128 -18.36 -9.30 -6.05
N THR A 129 -17.95 -8.94 -7.27
CA THR A 129 -18.79 -9.08 -8.46
C THR A 129 -19.26 -10.53 -8.64
N MET A 130 -18.35 -11.50 -8.52
CA MET A 130 -18.70 -12.91 -8.62
C MET A 130 -19.70 -13.34 -7.54
N ARG A 131 -19.48 -12.93 -6.30
CA ARG A 131 -20.41 -13.21 -5.18
C ARG A 131 -21.80 -12.63 -5.41
N LYS A 132 -21.92 -11.41 -5.96
CA LYS A 132 -23.21 -10.80 -6.29
C LYS A 132 -23.92 -11.57 -7.40
N LYS A 133 -23.21 -12.04 -8.40
CA LYS A 133 -23.78 -12.90 -9.46
C LYS A 133 -24.28 -14.24 -8.92
N GLU A 134 -23.50 -14.91 -8.09
CA GLU A 134 -23.90 -16.16 -7.44
C GLU A 134 -25.15 -15.95 -6.55
N GLN A 135 -25.21 -14.82 -5.84
CA GLN A 135 -26.38 -14.45 -5.05
C GLN A 135 -27.64 -14.24 -5.92
N ALA A 136 -27.51 -13.53 -7.04
CA ALA A 136 -28.62 -13.34 -7.98
C ALA A 136 -29.11 -14.68 -8.54
N GLU A 137 -28.21 -15.56 -8.96
CA GLU A 137 -28.51 -16.89 -9.47
C GLU A 137 -29.24 -17.73 -8.41
N ALA A 138 -28.75 -17.75 -7.17
CA ALA A 138 -29.39 -18.47 -6.07
C ALA A 138 -30.83 -17.99 -5.78
N MET A 139 -31.14 -16.74 -6.09
CA MET A 139 -32.48 -16.15 -5.97
C MET A 139 -33.34 -16.35 -7.25
N GLY A 140 -32.80 -16.98 -8.28
CA GLY A 140 -33.48 -17.13 -9.58
C GLY A 140 -33.63 -15.79 -10.34
N LEU A 141 -32.75 -14.84 -10.07
CA LEU A 141 -32.74 -13.50 -10.68
C LEU A 141 -31.70 -13.42 -11.80
N SER A 142 -31.77 -12.37 -12.62
CA SER A 142 -30.72 -12.09 -13.59
C SER A 142 -29.41 -11.72 -12.87
N GLU A 143 -28.27 -11.97 -13.50
CA GLU A 143 -26.94 -11.74 -12.91
C GLU A 143 -26.67 -10.30 -12.46
N TYR A 144 -27.42 -9.34 -13.00
CA TYR A 144 -27.31 -7.91 -12.66
C TYR A 144 -28.43 -7.42 -11.73
N ALA A 145 -29.26 -8.31 -11.19
CA ALA A 145 -30.41 -7.92 -10.37
C ALA A 145 -30.04 -7.46 -8.96
N VAL A 146 -28.85 -7.84 -8.46
CA VAL A 146 -28.36 -7.35 -7.16
C VAL A 146 -27.64 -6.01 -7.40
N PRO A 147 -28.24 -4.90 -6.98
CA PRO A 147 -27.68 -3.59 -7.28
C PRO A 147 -26.37 -3.35 -6.53
N TRP A 148 -25.51 -2.54 -7.12
CA TRP A 148 -24.34 -1.98 -6.46
C TRP A 148 -24.77 -0.90 -5.47
N THR A 149 -24.07 -0.79 -4.36
CA THR A 149 -24.28 0.21 -3.31
C THR A 149 -22.95 0.81 -2.89
N THR A 150 -22.95 2.00 -2.28
CA THR A 150 -21.76 2.60 -1.67
C THR A 150 -21.06 1.65 -0.67
N ASN A 151 -21.84 0.86 0.09
CA ASN A 151 -21.24 -0.11 1.02
C ASN A 151 -20.41 -1.20 0.33
N ASP A 152 -20.76 -1.59 -0.88
CA ASP A 152 -19.97 -2.54 -1.67
C ASP A 152 -18.59 -1.95 -2.00
N PHE A 153 -18.55 -0.68 -2.40
CA PHE A 153 -17.28 0.01 -2.71
C PHE A 153 -16.46 0.29 -1.46
N VAL A 154 -17.10 0.60 -0.32
CA VAL A 154 -16.43 0.67 0.98
C VAL A 154 -15.80 -0.67 1.36
N GLU A 155 -16.52 -1.78 1.19
CA GLU A 155 -15.97 -3.13 1.41
C GLU A 155 -14.75 -3.39 0.51
N ILE A 156 -14.86 -3.09 -0.80
CA ILE A 156 -13.77 -3.27 -1.75
C ILE A 156 -12.54 -2.47 -1.30
N ALA A 157 -12.71 -1.20 -0.99
CA ALA A 157 -11.61 -0.33 -0.58
C ALA A 157 -10.90 -0.82 0.69
N ILE A 158 -11.67 -1.21 1.72
CA ILE A 158 -11.11 -1.70 2.99
C ILE A 158 -10.36 -3.01 2.79
N VAL A 159 -10.96 -3.97 2.08
CA VAL A 159 -10.35 -5.29 1.90
C VAL A 159 -9.12 -5.20 1.00
N GLN A 160 -9.18 -4.44 -0.09
CA GLN A 160 -8.04 -4.21 -0.98
C GLN A 160 -6.86 -3.62 -0.20
N GLN A 161 -7.10 -2.57 0.59
CA GLN A 161 -6.07 -1.95 1.42
C GLN A 161 -5.47 -2.94 2.44
N GLN A 162 -6.30 -3.73 3.10
CA GLN A 162 -5.83 -4.75 4.07
C GLN A 162 -4.95 -5.81 3.41
N LEU A 163 -5.31 -6.27 2.22
CA LEU A 163 -4.50 -7.24 1.45
C LEU A 163 -3.13 -6.66 1.09
N GLU A 164 -3.09 -5.40 0.66
CA GLU A 164 -1.84 -4.69 0.36
C GLU A 164 -0.95 -4.54 1.60
N ASP A 165 -1.53 -4.14 2.74
CA ASP A 165 -0.80 -3.94 3.99
C ASP A 165 -0.21 -5.25 4.53
N VAL A 166 -0.98 -6.35 4.47
CA VAL A 166 -0.49 -7.69 4.83
C VAL A 166 0.67 -8.11 3.91
N ALA A 167 0.53 -7.89 2.61
CA ALA A 167 1.56 -8.20 1.64
C ALA A 167 2.84 -7.38 1.87
N ALA A 168 2.71 -6.10 2.18
CA ALA A 168 3.83 -5.22 2.48
C ALA A 168 4.57 -5.62 3.77
N ARG A 169 3.84 -6.06 4.81
CA ARG A 169 4.43 -6.55 6.07
C ARG A 169 5.24 -7.83 5.91
N THR A 170 4.83 -8.71 5.00
CA THR A 170 5.34 -10.08 4.91
C THR A 170 6.22 -10.34 3.70
N GLY A 171 6.12 -9.50 2.68
CA GLY A 171 6.79 -9.67 1.39
C GLY A 171 8.10 -8.92 1.24
N GLY A 172 8.54 -8.83 -0.01
CA GLY A 172 9.69 -8.07 -0.46
C GLY A 172 9.46 -6.56 -0.49
N PRO A 173 10.46 -5.79 -0.97
CA PRO A 173 10.41 -4.33 -1.00
C PRO A 173 9.39 -3.75 -2.00
N VAL A 174 8.81 -4.58 -2.85
CA VAL A 174 7.78 -4.17 -3.81
C VAL A 174 6.58 -5.09 -3.67
N VAL A 175 5.39 -4.50 -3.66
CA VAL A 175 4.09 -5.18 -3.78
C VAL A 175 3.48 -4.79 -5.12
N CYS A 176 3.10 -5.75 -5.94
CA CYS A 176 2.43 -5.52 -7.21
C CYS A 176 0.91 -5.57 -7.00
N CYS A 177 0.22 -4.45 -7.13
CA CYS A 177 -1.21 -4.32 -6.90
C CYS A 177 -1.96 -4.25 -8.23
N ASP A 178 -2.85 -5.21 -8.47
CA ASP A 178 -3.81 -5.18 -9.56
C ASP A 178 -5.01 -4.36 -9.07
N THR A 179 -4.96 -3.06 -9.30
CA THR A 179 -5.84 -2.02 -8.76
C THR A 179 -5.57 -1.62 -7.29
N ASP A 180 -6.28 -0.60 -6.82
CA ASP A 180 -6.30 -0.12 -5.43
C ASP A 180 -7.57 0.69 -5.10
N VAL A 181 -7.54 1.39 -3.94
CA VAL A 181 -8.65 2.24 -3.48
C VAL A 181 -8.94 3.40 -4.44
N PHE A 182 -7.90 3.98 -5.09
CA PHE A 182 -8.09 5.06 -6.05
C PHE A 182 -8.95 4.60 -7.25
N ALA A 183 -8.63 3.44 -7.83
CA ALA A 183 -9.44 2.85 -8.89
C ALA A 183 -10.86 2.51 -8.42
N THR A 184 -11.03 2.08 -7.16
CA THR A 184 -12.35 1.81 -6.57
C THR A 184 -13.25 3.04 -6.58
N ILE A 185 -12.70 4.25 -6.34
CA ILE A 185 -13.44 5.52 -6.40
C ILE A 185 -13.93 5.82 -7.83
N ILE A 186 -13.11 5.54 -8.84
CA ILE A 186 -13.48 5.71 -10.25
C ILE A 186 -14.62 4.76 -10.61
N TRP A 187 -14.53 3.49 -10.20
CA TRP A 187 -15.58 2.50 -10.42
C TRP A 187 -16.89 2.86 -9.71
N GLU A 188 -16.83 3.34 -8.46
CA GLU A 188 -18.03 3.78 -7.75
C GLU A 188 -18.73 4.91 -8.48
N ARG A 189 -17.99 5.94 -8.92
CA ARG A 189 -18.54 7.03 -9.73
C ARG A 189 -19.21 6.50 -11.00
N ARG A 190 -18.60 5.51 -11.63
CA ARG A 190 -19.13 4.85 -12.83
C ARG A 190 -20.47 4.15 -12.57
N TYR A 191 -20.59 3.41 -11.47
CA TYR A 191 -21.78 2.61 -11.17
C TYR A 191 -22.90 3.39 -10.48
N LEU A 192 -22.57 4.34 -9.63
CA LEU A 192 -23.52 5.07 -8.79
C LEU A 192 -23.71 6.54 -9.17
N GLY A 193 -22.86 7.07 -10.06
CA GLY A 193 -22.92 8.48 -10.46
C GLY A 193 -22.46 9.46 -9.37
N GLU A 194 -21.97 8.97 -8.24
CA GLU A 194 -21.57 9.78 -7.08
C GLU A 194 -20.10 9.50 -6.73
N LYS A 195 -19.48 10.49 -6.08
CA LYS A 195 -18.18 10.32 -5.44
C LYS A 195 -18.42 9.89 -4.00
N ALA A 196 -18.11 8.64 -3.67
CA ALA A 196 -18.01 8.28 -2.27
C ALA A 196 -16.87 9.03 -1.61
N ALA A 197 -17.07 9.35 -0.34
CA ALA A 197 -15.98 9.77 0.53
C ALA A 197 -15.19 8.53 1.00
N LEU A 198 -14.68 7.73 0.07
CA LEU A 198 -13.77 6.64 0.41
C LEU A 198 -12.46 7.25 0.94
N PRO A 199 -11.93 6.71 2.03
CA PRO A 199 -10.63 7.16 2.52
C PRO A 199 -9.57 6.86 1.46
N MET A 200 -8.98 7.91 0.89
CA MET A 200 -7.82 7.75 0.03
C MET A 200 -6.68 7.06 0.81
N PRO A 201 -5.88 6.24 0.14
CA PRO A 201 -4.66 5.72 0.75
C PRO A 201 -3.86 6.88 1.32
N GLY A 202 -3.43 6.76 2.59
CA GLY A 202 -2.69 7.84 3.24
C GLY A 202 -1.40 8.18 2.48
N ASP A 203 -1.00 9.46 2.50
CA ASP A 203 0.23 9.98 1.86
C ASP A 203 1.52 9.29 2.33
N SER A 204 1.45 8.53 3.43
CA SER A 204 2.58 7.79 3.99
C SER A 204 2.94 6.51 3.22
N GLN A 205 2.14 6.12 2.22
CA GLN A 205 2.38 4.91 1.44
C GLN A 205 3.08 5.25 0.14
N ASN A 206 4.24 4.62 -0.09
CA ASN A 206 4.98 4.76 -1.34
C ASN A 206 4.22 4.06 -2.47
N ARG A 207 3.48 4.80 -3.29
CA ARG A 207 2.71 4.30 -4.43
C ARG A 207 3.27 4.82 -5.74
N ILE A 208 3.35 3.94 -6.73
CA ILE A 208 3.69 4.28 -8.12
C ILE A 208 2.57 3.72 -8.97
N TYR A 209 1.87 4.59 -9.69
CA TYR A 209 0.76 4.21 -10.55
C TYR A 209 1.22 3.98 -11.98
N PHE A 210 0.73 2.90 -12.56
CA PHE A 210 0.90 2.52 -13.95
C PHE A 210 -0.48 2.44 -14.60
N VAL A 211 -0.81 3.39 -15.46
CA VAL A 211 -2.09 3.42 -16.17
C VAL A 211 -1.96 2.61 -17.46
N THR A 212 -2.71 1.51 -17.56
CA THR A 212 -2.71 0.64 -18.74
C THR A 212 -3.64 1.19 -19.82
N GLN A 213 -3.20 1.10 -21.06
CA GLN A 213 -3.90 1.65 -22.22
C GLN A 213 -4.56 0.56 -23.07
N PRO A 214 -5.68 0.85 -23.73
CA PRO A 214 -6.36 -0.09 -24.59
C PRO A 214 -5.65 -0.36 -25.93
N ASP A 215 -4.69 0.51 -26.32
CA ASP A 215 -4.04 0.47 -27.62
C ASP A 215 -3.29 -0.83 -27.86
N GLY A 216 -3.66 -1.52 -28.94
CA GLY A 216 -3.07 -2.81 -29.30
C GLY A 216 -3.50 -4.00 -28.42
N VAL A 217 -4.37 -3.78 -27.45
CA VAL A 217 -4.90 -4.83 -26.57
C VAL A 217 -6.33 -5.20 -27.03
N PRO A 218 -6.58 -6.45 -27.46
CA PRO A 218 -7.93 -6.85 -27.87
C PRO A 218 -8.88 -6.83 -26.67
N PHE A 219 -10.13 -6.40 -26.90
CA PHE A 219 -11.16 -6.51 -25.87
C PHE A 219 -11.56 -7.98 -25.72
N VAL A 220 -11.51 -8.48 -24.49
CA VAL A 220 -11.92 -9.85 -24.14
C VAL A 220 -13.13 -9.79 -23.22
N GLN A 221 -14.30 -10.24 -23.68
CA GLN A 221 -15.49 -10.34 -22.86
C GLN A 221 -15.46 -11.62 -22.02
N ASP A 222 -15.47 -11.47 -20.69
CA ASP A 222 -15.45 -12.58 -19.72
C ASP A 222 -16.75 -12.71 -18.91
N LYS A 223 -17.84 -12.08 -19.36
CA LYS A 223 -19.16 -12.02 -18.72
C LYS A 223 -19.21 -11.18 -17.43
N ILE A 224 -18.12 -10.52 -17.07
CA ILE A 224 -18.06 -9.59 -15.94
C ILE A 224 -17.92 -8.15 -16.46
N ARG A 225 -17.26 -8.00 -17.60
CA ARG A 225 -16.94 -6.73 -18.23
C ARG A 225 -18.15 -6.10 -18.91
N ASP A 226 -18.24 -4.78 -18.85
CA ASP A 226 -19.36 -4.02 -19.42
C ASP A 226 -19.35 -4.07 -20.96
N SER A 227 -18.56 -3.22 -21.61
CA SER A 227 -18.47 -3.19 -23.08
C SER A 227 -17.19 -2.52 -23.57
N GLU A 228 -16.82 -2.77 -24.82
CA GLU A 228 -15.67 -2.15 -25.46
C GLU A 228 -15.84 -0.62 -25.61
N GLU A 229 -17.04 -0.13 -25.81
CA GLU A 229 -17.31 1.31 -25.91
C GLU A 229 -17.00 2.04 -24.62
N LEU A 230 -17.35 1.45 -23.47
CA LEU A 230 -17.07 2.00 -22.17
C LEU A 230 -15.57 1.99 -21.82
N ARG A 231 -14.81 1.06 -22.37
CA ARG A 231 -13.35 0.98 -22.16
C ARG A 231 -12.66 2.30 -22.51
N ILE A 232 -13.04 2.93 -23.63
CA ILE A 232 -12.41 4.17 -24.09
C ILE A 232 -12.75 5.34 -23.17
N SER A 233 -14.00 5.46 -22.73
CA SER A 233 -14.41 6.53 -21.82
C SER A 233 -13.79 6.36 -20.44
N MET A 234 -13.74 5.14 -19.92
CA MET A 234 -13.11 4.84 -18.63
C MET A 234 -11.60 5.07 -18.64
N THR A 235 -10.91 4.77 -19.75
CA THR A 235 -9.47 5.06 -19.86
C THR A 235 -9.17 6.53 -19.62
N ARG A 236 -9.98 7.43 -20.17
CA ARG A 236 -9.82 8.88 -19.95
C ARG A 236 -10.04 9.28 -18.51
N GLU A 237 -11.00 8.67 -17.82
CA GLU A 237 -11.21 8.95 -16.39
C GLU A 237 -10.01 8.54 -15.54
N PHE A 238 -9.32 7.43 -15.89
CA PHE A 238 -8.08 7.02 -15.22
C PHE A 238 -6.88 7.93 -15.52
N GLU A 239 -6.89 8.66 -16.64
CA GLU A 239 -5.83 9.60 -17.01
C GLU A 239 -6.01 10.99 -16.41
N ASP A 240 -7.28 11.43 -16.24
CA ASP A 240 -7.63 12.80 -15.85
C ASP A 240 -7.71 13.00 -14.33
N ASP A 241 -7.92 11.94 -13.52
CA ASP A 241 -7.96 11.95 -12.05
C ASP A 241 -6.59 11.62 -11.44
#